data_fd8b76b68b031e860abbb4a69594f395
#
_entry.id   fd8b76b68b031e860abbb4a69594f395
#
_cell.length_a   1.000
_cell.length_b   1.000
_cell.length_c   1.000
_cell.angle_alpha   90.00
_cell.angle_beta   90.00
_cell.angle_gamma   90.00
#
_symmetry.space_group_name_H-M   'P 1'
#
loop_
_entity.id
_entity.type
_entity.pdbx_description
1 polymer ?
#
loop_
_entity_poly.entity_id
_entity_poly.type
_entity_poly.pdbx_seq_one_letter_code
_entity_poly.pdbx_strand_id
1 'polypeptide(L)'
;MYVIGVTGKGKSKLLEHCLFQDIRAGRGCILIDPHGDLAQDVLRLCLTRRVLLSGDDRLIYFDPARRDYVIPFNVLNTPGTPYEIAQRVVEAFRRTWPESLNEAPHFSNVATAALMTLAAQRLTLIDMHRLLVDRDWREALLERVNDREVVGFFRERYDRWGRDAPLLRESTLNKVAAFTFNPALRLVLGQRENRLDLRRIMDEGQVLLVDLGRCDGETRRLLGSLLVTGLEQAAASRQDVPSATRRPCYAYIDEFQDFAANPGSVKSLTQILSECRKFGLHLTLAHQNLSQLSERMWGAIGNIQTRIIFGVARQDAEWFAREIGRVDTQAVKHEAQTETQHPLFAPLAEQWEEWTVRLRELPPRQAFVSAPDGSATRIWTIAIPPYRVTDEQVEELCRASLRRYGVPYQAAERAIRARQEESGPNALAPPFSEALSANGGIRRAPQGC
;
A
#
# COMPACT_ATOMS: atom_id res chain seq x y z
N MET A 1 9.70 -7.44 7.92
CA MET A 1 9.49 -8.89 7.99
C MET A 1 8.92 -9.39 6.67
N TYR A 2 9.26 -10.60 6.28
CA TYR A 2 8.72 -11.25 5.08
C TYR A 2 8.11 -12.60 5.46
N VAL A 3 6.91 -12.91 4.95
CA VAL A 3 6.15 -14.10 5.26
C VAL A 3 5.73 -14.79 3.96
N ILE A 4 6.07 -16.06 3.79
CA ILE A 4 5.72 -16.85 2.60
C ILE A 4 5.18 -18.22 2.97
N GLY A 5 4.31 -18.75 2.12
CA GLY A 5 3.81 -20.13 2.20
C GLY A 5 2.54 -20.31 1.38
N VAL A 6 2.29 -21.54 0.95
CA VAL A 6 1.07 -21.85 0.19
C VAL A 6 -0.19 -21.69 1.04
N THR A 7 -1.34 -21.61 0.39
CA THR A 7 -2.66 -21.49 1.05
C THR A 7 -2.88 -22.58 2.10
N GLY A 8 -3.49 -22.24 3.22
CA GLY A 8 -3.82 -23.19 4.30
C GLY A 8 -2.67 -23.51 5.27
N LYS A 9 -1.47 -22.99 5.08
CA LYS A 9 -0.32 -23.27 5.97
C LYS A 9 -0.26 -22.37 7.22
N GLY A 10 -1.06 -21.30 7.31
CA GLY A 10 -1.20 -20.50 8.53
C GLY A 10 -0.64 -19.07 8.45
N LYS A 11 -0.29 -18.55 7.25
CA LYS A 11 0.17 -17.18 7.05
C LYS A 11 -0.78 -16.13 7.65
N SER A 12 -2.03 -16.11 7.18
CA SER A 12 -3.02 -15.09 7.58
C SER A 12 -3.28 -15.13 9.08
N LYS A 13 -3.27 -16.32 9.71
CA LYS A 13 -3.41 -16.44 11.17
C LYS A 13 -2.19 -15.93 11.94
N LEU A 14 -1.00 -16.03 11.38
CA LEU A 14 0.18 -15.37 11.94
C LEU A 14 0.06 -13.86 11.83
N LEU A 15 -0.32 -13.32 10.66
CA LEU A 15 -0.51 -11.87 10.46
C LEU A 15 -1.60 -11.32 11.38
N GLU A 16 -2.73 -12.01 11.50
CA GLU A 16 -3.83 -11.67 12.43
C GLU A 16 -3.30 -11.54 13.86
N HIS A 17 -2.52 -12.52 14.31
CA HIS A 17 -1.96 -12.49 15.66
C HIS A 17 -0.97 -11.33 15.85
N CYS A 18 -0.08 -11.09 14.91
CA CYS A 18 0.87 -9.99 14.96
C CYS A 18 0.17 -8.64 15.01
N LEU A 19 -0.78 -8.40 14.09
CA LEU A 19 -1.62 -7.20 14.07
C LEU A 19 -2.36 -7.00 15.39
N PHE A 20 -3.00 -8.04 15.90
CA PHE A 20 -3.69 -7.98 17.18
C PHE A 20 -2.75 -7.57 18.32
N GLN A 21 -1.53 -8.11 18.39
CA GLN A 21 -0.56 -7.76 19.44
C GLN A 21 -0.11 -6.30 19.31
N ASP A 22 0.10 -5.80 18.08
CA ASP A 22 0.48 -4.41 17.85
C ASP A 22 -0.66 -3.44 18.21
N ILE A 23 -1.90 -3.74 17.82
CA ILE A 23 -3.09 -2.96 18.18
C ILE A 23 -3.29 -2.95 19.70
N ARG A 24 -3.17 -4.11 20.35
CA ARG A 24 -3.28 -4.25 21.82
C ARG A 24 -2.23 -3.45 22.55
N ALA A 25 -1.02 -3.37 21.99
CA ALA A 25 0.08 -2.59 22.55
C ALA A 25 -0.06 -1.06 22.32
N GLY A 26 -1.16 -0.61 21.70
CA GLY A 26 -1.40 0.80 21.38
C GLY A 26 -0.53 1.34 20.24
N ARG A 27 0.04 0.47 19.41
CA ARG A 27 0.88 0.86 18.28
C ARG A 27 0.03 1.28 17.09
N GLY A 28 0.56 2.18 16.25
CA GLY A 28 -0.02 2.47 14.95
C GLY A 28 0.11 1.28 14.01
N CYS A 29 -1.00 0.89 13.39
CA CYS A 29 -1.05 -0.28 12.51
C CYS A 29 -1.78 0.06 11.22
N ILE A 30 -1.29 -0.49 10.11
CA ILE A 30 -1.93 -0.38 8.80
C ILE A 30 -1.98 -1.78 8.19
N LEU A 31 -3.16 -2.24 7.82
CA LEU A 31 -3.36 -3.46 7.05
C LEU A 31 -3.86 -3.10 5.67
N ILE A 32 -3.24 -3.64 4.63
CA ILE A 32 -3.79 -3.66 3.26
C ILE A 32 -4.11 -5.11 2.94
N ASP A 33 -5.41 -5.41 2.87
CA ASP A 33 -5.94 -6.75 2.63
C ASP A 33 -6.72 -6.79 1.31
N PRO A 34 -6.18 -7.41 0.26
CA PRO A 34 -6.84 -7.53 -1.03
C PRO A 34 -8.04 -8.49 -1.01
N HIS A 35 -8.15 -9.37 -0.03
CA HIS A 35 -9.22 -10.35 0.08
C HIS A 35 -10.30 -10.00 1.12
N GLY A 36 -9.99 -9.15 2.10
CA GLY A 36 -10.89 -8.70 3.14
C GLY A 36 -11.02 -9.65 4.34
N ASP A 37 -10.70 -10.92 4.18
CA ASP A 37 -10.87 -11.93 5.24
C ASP A 37 -10.00 -11.64 6.46
N LEU A 38 -8.75 -11.24 6.25
CA LEU A 38 -7.81 -10.92 7.32
C LEU A 38 -8.26 -9.68 8.11
N ALA A 39 -8.75 -8.65 7.42
CA ALA A 39 -9.28 -7.44 8.07
C ALA A 39 -10.47 -7.78 8.97
N GLN A 40 -11.41 -8.62 8.50
CA GLN A 40 -12.56 -9.09 9.27
C GLN A 40 -12.14 -9.96 10.46
N ASP A 41 -11.18 -10.85 10.28
CA ASP A 41 -10.65 -11.71 11.35
C ASP A 41 -9.98 -10.89 12.46
N VAL A 42 -9.19 -9.87 12.09
CA VAL A 42 -8.57 -8.94 13.05
C VAL A 42 -9.63 -8.18 13.85
N LEU A 43 -10.70 -7.69 13.21
CA LEU A 43 -11.81 -7.02 13.91
C LEU A 43 -12.50 -7.97 14.89
N ARG A 44 -12.83 -9.21 14.48
CA ARG A 44 -13.43 -10.22 15.34
C ARG A 44 -12.55 -10.54 16.54
N LEU A 45 -11.23 -10.69 16.33
CA LEU A 45 -10.29 -10.96 17.41
C LEU A 45 -10.19 -9.79 18.38
N CYS A 46 -10.07 -8.56 17.87
CA CYS A 46 -10.00 -7.34 18.67
C CYS A 46 -11.27 -7.14 19.52
N LEU A 47 -12.45 -7.35 18.94
CA LEU A 47 -13.73 -7.31 19.68
C LEU A 47 -13.82 -8.42 20.73
N THR A 48 -13.48 -9.67 20.37
CA THR A 48 -13.48 -10.81 21.29
C THR A 48 -12.59 -10.53 22.51
N ARG A 49 -11.49 -9.84 22.31
CA ARG A 49 -10.50 -9.49 23.36
C ARG A 49 -10.71 -8.10 23.95
N ARG A 50 -11.74 -7.37 23.53
CA ARG A 50 -12.07 -6.01 23.99
C ARG A 50 -10.92 -5.02 23.82
N VAL A 51 -10.16 -5.14 22.73
CA VAL A 51 -9.03 -4.25 22.40
C VAL A 51 -9.49 -3.06 21.55
N LEU A 52 -10.44 -3.27 20.64
CA LEU A 52 -11.14 -2.23 19.90
C LEU A 52 -12.63 -2.31 20.22
N LEU A 53 -13.24 -1.18 20.51
CA LEU A 53 -14.66 -1.04 20.80
C LEU A 53 -15.29 0.05 19.91
N SER A 54 -16.60 0.09 19.80
CA SER A 54 -17.31 1.05 18.93
C SER A 54 -17.03 2.53 19.25
N GLY A 55 -16.51 2.85 20.44
CA GLY A 55 -16.06 4.20 20.81
C GLY A 55 -14.59 4.50 20.54
N ASP A 56 -13.78 3.51 20.14
CA ASP A 56 -12.34 3.72 19.88
C ASP A 56 -12.15 4.61 18.65
N ASP A 57 -11.49 5.75 18.86
CA ASP A 57 -11.24 6.74 17.80
C ASP A 57 -10.00 6.43 16.97
N ARG A 58 -9.25 5.41 17.33
CA ARG A 58 -8.06 5.01 16.58
C ARG A 58 -8.38 4.17 15.33
N LEU A 59 -9.56 3.50 15.29
CA LEU A 59 -9.90 2.62 14.19
C LEU A 59 -10.42 3.40 12.98
N ILE A 60 -9.75 3.22 11.85
CA ILE A 60 -10.20 3.62 10.51
C ILE A 60 -10.43 2.35 9.69
N TYR A 61 -11.69 2.02 9.42
CA TYR A 61 -12.04 0.91 8.55
C TYR A 61 -12.38 1.42 7.16
N PHE A 62 -11.52 1.13 6.21
CA PHE A 62 -11.63 1.60 4.82
C PHE A 62 -12.05 0.47 3.90
N ASP A 63 -13.30 0.51 3.44
CA ASP A 63 -13.89 -0.39 2.46
C ASP A 63 -14.54 0.43 1.34
N PRO A 64 -13.91 0.52 0.17
CA PRO A 64 -14.39 1.34 -0.95
C PRO A 64 -15.71 0.86 -1.57
N ALA A 65 -16.06 -0.42 -1.38
CA ALA A 65 -17.27 -1.01 -1.95
C ALA A 65 -18.55 -0.72 -1.15
N ARG A 66 -18.43 -0.03 -0.02
CA ARG A 66 -19.60 0.33 0.80
C ARG A 66 -20.49 1.36 0.12
N ARG A 67 -21.79 1.30 0.46
CA ARG A 67 -22.83 2.19 -0.09
C ARG A 67 -23.55 3.04 0.96
N ASP A 68 -23.09 2.98 2.20
CA ASP A 68 -23.62 3.80 3.30
C ASP A 68 -22.72 5.02 3.54
N TYR A 69 -21.40 4.82 3.61
CA TYR A 69 -20.39 5.85 3.80
C TYR A 69 -19.21 5.68 2.85
N VAL A 70 -18.56 6.78 2.53
CA VAL A 70 -17.32 6.85 1.74
C VAL A 70 -16.27 7.55 2.59
N ILE A 71 -15.10 6.96 2.74
CA ILE A 71 -13.94 7.65 3.31
C ILE A 71 -13.19 8.32 2.16
N PRO A 72 -13.13 9.65 2.11
CA PRO A 72 -12.40 10.39 1.07
C PRO A 72 -10.91 10.10 1.09
N PHE A 73 -10.37 9.72 -0.06
CA PHE A 73 -8.94 9.52 -0.27
C PHE A 73 -8.46 10.34 -1.46
N ASN A 74 -8.31 11.65 -1.26
CA ASN A 74 -7.78 12.52 -2.30
C ASN A 74 -6.26 12.52 -2.27
N VAL A 75 -5.67 11.72 -3.15
CA VAL A 75 -4.22 11.59 -3.30
C VAL A 75 -3.52 12.85 -3.80
N LEU A 76 -4.26 13.81 -4.36
CA LEU A 76 -3.76 15.12 -4.78
C LEU A 76 -3.79 16.17 -3.67
N ASN A 77 -4.58 15.95 -2.62
CA ASN A 77 -4.64 16.81 -1.45
C ASN A 77 -3.79 16.21 -0.30
N THR A 78 -2.49 16.10 -0.55
CA THR A 78 -1.50 15.55 0.36
C THR A 78 -0.31 16.51 0.47
N PRO A 79 0.50 16.46 1.54
CA PRO A 79 1.71 17.28 1.66
C PRO A 79 2.70 17.05 0.52
N GLY A 80 3.36 18.13 0.08
CA GLY A 80 4.38 18.11 -0.96
C GLY A 80 4.13 19.14 -2.07
N THR A 81 5.11 19.31 -2.94
CA THR A 81 4.98 20.13 -4.14
C THR A 81 4.07 19.46 -5.17
N PRO A 82 3.43 20.21 -6.07
CA PRO A 82 2.62 19.63 -7.15
C PRO A 82 3.39 18.57 -7.98
N TYR A 83 4.68 18.77 -8.20
CA TYR A 83 5.53 17.81 -8.89
C TYR A 83 5.70 16.50 -8.11
N GLU A 84 6.03 16.57 -6.83
CA GLU A 84 6.17 15.37 -5.98
C GLU A 84 4.85 14.61 -5.89
N ILE A 85 3.70 15.31 -5.78
CA ILE A 85 2.37 14.72 -5.78
C ILE A 85 2.11 14.00 -7.12
N ALA A 86 2.39 14.65 -8.24
CA ALA A 86 2.22 14.08 -9.57
C ALA A 86 3.08 12.81 -9.76
N GLN A 87 4.37 12.87 -9.40
CA GLN A 87 5.29 11.71 -9.54
C GLN A 87 4.80 10.49 -8.76
N ARG A 88 4.24 10.68 -7.59
CA ARG A 88 3.64 9.59 -6.78
C ARG A 88 2.49 8.90 -7.46
N VAL A 89 1.55 9.69 -7.98
CA VAL A 89 0.37 9.15 -8.66
C VAL A 89 0.77 8.46 -9.95
N VAL A 90 1.71 9.04 -10.71
CA VAL A 90 2.27 8.39 -11.91
C VAL A 90 2.95 7.06 -11.57
N GLU A 91 3.68 7.00 -10.45
CA GLU A 91 4.29 5.74 -10.00
C GLU A 91 3.22 4.71 -9.60
N ALA A 92 2.16 5.11 -8.90
CA ALA A 92 1.03 4.22 -8.59
C ALA A 92 0.33 3.72 -9.86
N PHE A 93 0.18 4.56 -10.88
CA PHE A 93 -0.36 4.15 -12.18
C PHE A 93 0.55 3.14 -12.88
N ARG A 94 1.87 3.32 -12.86
CA ARG A 94 2.83 2.34 -13.40
C ARG A 94 2.73 0.99 -12.69
N ARG A 95 2.51 0.99 -11.39
CA ARG A 95 2.27 -0.25 -10.62
C ARG A 95 0.97 -0.93 -11.01
N THR A 96 -0.06 -0.15 -11.28
CA THR A 96 -1.38 -0.68 -11.65
C THR A 96 -1.41 -1.26 -13.04
N TRP A 97 -0.77 -0.58 -14.01
CA TRP A 97 -0.79 -0.92 -15.45
C TRP A 97 0.61 -1.08 -16.04
N PRO A 98 1.42 -2.04 -15.57
CA PRO A 98 2.84 -2.15 -15.95
C PRO A 98 3.05 -2.35 -17.45
N GLU A 99 2.32 -3.29 -18.05
CA GLU A 99 2.51 -3.66 -19.45
C GLU A 99 2.16 -2.52 -20.40
N SER A 100 1.03 -1.86 -20.17
CA SER A 100 0.54 -0.81 -21.07
C SER A 100 1.25 0.54 -20.89
N LEU A 101 1.95 0.79 -19.78
CA LEU A 101 2.65 2.07 -19.55
C LEU A 101 4.14 2.02 -19.89
N ASN A 102 4.75 0.83 -19.97
CA ASN A 102 6.12 0.69 -20.47
C ASN A 102 6.24 1.07 -21.94
N GLU A 103 5.18 0.88 -22.73
CA GLU A 103 5.10 1.17 -24.16
C GLU A 103 4.52 2.55 -24.49
N ALA A 104 4.15 3.35 -23.47
CA ALA A 104 3.48 4.63 -23.64
C ALA A 104 4.31 5.82 -23.08
N PRO A 105 5.41 6.25 -23.75
CA PRO A 105 6.26 7.32 -23.24
C PRO A 105 5.54 8.67 -23.10
N HIS A 106 4.53 8.93 -23.93
CA HIS A 106 3.73 10.15 -23.89
C HIS A 106 2.81 10.21 -22.67
N PHE A 107 2.35 9.07 -22.15
CA PHE A 107 1.50 9.00 -20.97
C PHE A 107 2.13 9.71 -19.77
N SER A 108 3.39 9.43 -19.47
CA SER A 108 4.07 10.01 -18.30
C SER A 108 4.09 11.53 -18.33
N ASN A 109 4.35 12.14 -19.49
CA ASN A 109 4.40 13.60 -19.64
C ASN A 109 3.00 14.22 -19.48
N VAL A 110 1.99 13.64 -20.14
CA VAL A 110 0.59 14.10 -20.05
C VAL A 110 0.07 13.96 -18.63
N ALA A 111 0.27 12.78 -18.03
CA ALA A 111 -0.18 12.52 -16.67
C ALA A 111 0.51 13.45 -15.67
N THR A 112 1.84 13.64 -15.77
CA THR A 112 2.57 14.54 -14.87
C THR A 112 2.06 15.97 -14.97
N ALA A 113 1.94 16.53 -16.17
CA ALA A 113 1.46 17.89 -16.36
C ALA A 113 0.01 18.08 -15.88
N ALA A 114 -0.87 17.11 -16.18
CA ALA A 114 -2.25 17.12 -15.72
C ALA A 114 -2.36 17.04 -14.19
N LEU A 115 -1.63 16.12 -13.56
CA LEU A 115 -1.63 15.94 -12.12
C LEU A 115 -1.04 17.15 -11.38
N MET A 116 0.02 17.77 -11.91
CA MET A 116 0.58 19.00 -11.36
C MET A 116 -0.45 20.13 -11.41
N THR A 117 -1.17 20.28 -12.53
CA THR A 117 -2.25 21.28 -12.66
C THR A 117 -3.36 21.05 -11.64
N LEU A 118 -3.83 19.81 -11.52
CA LEU A 118 -4.92 19.45 -10.58
C LEU A 118 -4.48 19.60 -9.11
N ALA A 119 -3.27 19.17 -8.78
CA ALA A 119 -2.73 19.28 -7.42
C ALA A 119 -2.57 20.74 -6.98
N ALA A 120 -2.06 21.61 -7.87
CA ALA A 120 -1.92 23.05 -7.62
C ALA A 120 -3.28 23.73 -7.31
N GLN A 121 -4.39 23.22 -7.85
CA GLN A 121 -5.74 23.71 -7.65
C GLN A 121 -6.55 22.92 -6.61
N ARG A 122 -5.93 21.96 -5.89
CA ARG A 122 -6.59 21.05 -4.94
C ARG A 122 -7.83 20.36 -5.52
N LEU A 123 -7.72 19.98 -6.77
CA LEU A 123 -8.71 19.19 -7.48
C LEU A 123 -8.49 17.71 -7.23
N THR A 124 -9.16 16.84 -7.98
CA THR A 124 -9.18 15.41 -7.74
C THR A 124 -8.79 14.62 -8.98
N LEU A 125 -8.49 13.33 -8.84
CA LEU A 125 -8.15 12.49 -9.99
C LEU A 125 -9.28 12.39 -11.02
N ILE A 126 -10.54 12.45 -10.61
CA ILE A 126 -11.66 12.37 -11.56
C ILE A 126 -11.79 13.63 -12.44
N ASP A 127 -11.21 14.75 -12.03
CA ASP A 127 -11.20 15.98 -12.80
C ASP A 127 -10.19 15.91 -13.98
N MET A 128 -9.32 14.88 -13.98
CA MET A 128 -8.32 14.68 -15.04
C MET A 128 -8.93 14.49 -16.42
N HIS A 129 -10.07 13.77 -16.52
CA HIS A 129 -10.77 13.62 -17.79
C HIS A 129 -11.16 14.98 -18.37
N ARG A 130 -11.81 15.83 -17.56
CA ARG A 130 -12.23 17.17 -17.98
C ARG A 130 -11.04 18.04 -18.38
N LEU A 131 -9.96 18.01 -17.59
CA LEU A 131 -8.73 18.75 -17.90
C LEU A 131 -8.16 18.38 -19.27
N LEU A 132 -8.21 17.12 -19.64
CA LEU A 132 -7.66 16.64 -20.91
C LEU A 132 -8.58 16.92 -22.11
N VAL A 133 -9.89 17.00 -21.92
CA VAL A 133 -10.87 17.12 -23.03
C VAL A 133 -11.38 18.55 -23.20
N ASP A 134 -11.71 19.23 -22.11
CA ASP A 134 -12.30 20.57 -22.10
C ASP A 134 -11.20 21.64 -22.13
N ARG A 135 -11.00 22.24 -23.31
CA ARG A 135 -9.94 23.25 -23.51
C ARG A 135 -10.19 24.51 -22.72
N ASP A 136 -11.41 25.02 -22.69
CA ASP A 136 -11.74 26.29 -22.06
C ASP A 136 -11.57 26.18 -20.54
N TRP A 137 -12.01 25.06 -19.97
CA TRP A 137 -11.82 24.78 -18.56
C TRP A 137 -10.32 24.59 -18.22
N ARG A 138 -9.56 23.92 -19.10
CA ARG A 138 -8.10 23.80 -18.94
C ARG A 138 -7.39 25.14 -18.95
N GLU A 139 -7.70 26.03 -19.90
CA GLU A 139 -7.11 27.37 -19.94
C GLU A 139 -7.42 28.17 -18.66
N ALA A 140 -8.65 28.15 -18.17
CA ALA A 140 -9.01 28.80 -16.91
C ALA A 140 -8.20 28.27 -15.70
N LEU A 141 -7.84 26.99 -15.70
CA LEU A 141 -6.95 26.41 -14.68
C LEU A 141 -5.51 26.85 -14.87
N LEU A 142 -5.01 26.85 -16.12
CA LEU A 142 -3.63 27.21 -16.44
C LEU A 142 -3.30 28.66 -16.12
N GLU A 143 -4.27 29.59 -16.18
CA GLU A 143 -4.12 30.98 -15.74
C GLU A 143 -3.74 31.10 -14.25
N ARG A 144 -4.05 30.08 -13.45
CA ARG A 144 -3.79 29.99 -12.00
C ARG A 144 -2.57 29.12 -11.66
N VAL A 145 -1.88 28.57 -12.64
CA VAL A 145 -0.68 27.75 -12.46
C VAL A 145 0.55 28.62 -12.69
N ASN A 146 1.40 28.72 -11.67
CA ASN A 146 2.63 29.50 -11.75
C ASN A 146 3.79 28.78 -12.47
N ASP A 147 3.65 27.49 -12.76
CA ASP A 147 4.67 26.66 -13.40
C ASP A 147 4.63 26.87 -14.93
N ARG A 148 5.63 27.57 -15.46
CA ARG A 148 5.72 27.91 -16.89
C ARG A 148 5.89 26.68 -17.77
N GLU A 149 6.58 25.65 -17.30
CA GLU A 149 6.78 24.40 -18.04
C GLU A 149 5.46 23.64 -18.23
N VAL A 150 4.63 23.58 -17.18
CA VAL A 150 3.29 22.98 -17.25
C VAL A 150 2.39 23.75 -18.22
N VAL A 151 2.39 25.08 -18.12
CA VAL A 151 1.60 25.96 -19.02
C VAL A 151 2.07 25.81 -20.46
N GLY A 152 3.40 25.85 -20.69
CA GLY A 152 4.01 25.67 -22.00
C GLY A 152 3.71 24.27 -22.59
N PHE A 153 3.78 23.21 -21.77
CA PHE A 153 3.42 21.87 -22.22
C PHE A 153 2.00 21.81 -22.80
N PHE A 154 1.02 22.39 -22.14
CA PHE A 154 -0.37 22.36 -22.65
C PHE A 154 -0.56 23.24 -23.87
N ARG A 155 -0.13 24.51 -23.83
CA ARG A 155 -0.39 25.51 -24.89
C ARG A 155 0.42 25.28 -26.15
N GLU A 156 1.70 24.89 -26.00
CA GLU A 156 2.64 24.81 -27.12
C GLU A 156 2.77 23.39 -27.69
N ARG A 157 2.49 22.37 -26.88
CA ARG A 157 2.68 20.97 -27.27
C ARG A 157 1.36 20.20 -27.31
N TYR A 158 0.66 20.05 -26.19
CA TYR A 158 -0.55 19.23 -26.08
C TYR A 158 -1.69 19.71 -27.00
N ASP A 159 -1.98 20.99 -27.03
CA ASP A 159 -3.03 21.58 -27.88
C ASP A 159 -2.64 21.69 -29.34
N ARG A 160 -1.35 21.55 -29.66
CA ARG A 160 -0.81 21.57 -31.03
C ARG A 160 -0.55 20.19 -31.63
N TRP A 161 -0.93 19.13 -30.98
CA TRP A 161 -0.76 17.77 -31.50
C TRP A 161 -1.66 17.48 -32.71
N GLY A 162 -1.53 18.00 -33.79
CA GLY A 162 -2.20 17.78 -35.08
C GLY A 162 -3.09 16.52 -35.18
N ARG A 163 -2.88 15.73 -36.25
CA ARG A 163 -3.70 14.52 -36.53
C ARG A 163 -3.52 13.39 -35.53
N ASP A 164 -2.40 13.33 -34.82
CA ASP A 164 -2.09 12.26 -33.86
C ASP A 164 -2.64 12.56 -32.44
N ALA A 165 -3.21 13.74 -32.25
CA ALA A 165 -3.78 14.14 -30.95
C ALA A 165 -4.75 13.13 -30.32
N PRO A 166 -5.70 12.54 -31.07
CA PRO A 166 -6.60 11.55 -30.50
C PRO A 166 -5.85 10.33 -29.93
N LEU A 167 -4.92 9.76 -30.71
CA LEU A 167 -4.16 8.57 -30.31
C LEU A 167 -3.32 8.83 -29.03
N LEU A 168 -2.67 9.98 -28.96
CA LEU A 168 -1.84 10.35 -27.81
C LEU A 168 -2.65 10.63 -26.54
N ARG A 169 -3.86 11.15 -26.69
CA ARG A 169 -4.81 11.40 -25.59
C ARG A 169 -5.49 10.12 -25.11
N GLU A 170 -5.91 9.25 -26.02
CA GLU A 170 -6.62 8.01 -25.70
C GLU A 170 -5.86 7.11 -24.75
N SER A 171 -4.55 6.98 -24.90
CA SER A 171 -3.73 6.21 -23.96
C SER A 171 -3.88 6.67 -22.51
N THR A 172 -3.98 7.99 -22.29
CA THR A 172 -4.18 8.56 -20.95
C THR A 172 -5.65 8.49 -20.54
N LEU A 173 -6.57 8.82 -21.44
CA LEU A 173 -8.02 8.80 -21.17
C LEU A 173 -8.53 7.41 -20.80
N ASN A 174 -8.01 6.35 -21.43
CA ASN A 174 -8.35 4.97 -21.10
C ASN A 174 -7.95 4.61 -19.66
N LYS A 175 -6.85 5.12 -19.12
CA LYS A 175 -6.48 4.93 -17.72
C LYS A 175 -7.34 5.76 -16.77
N VAL A 176 -7.67 6.98 -17.18
CA VAL A 176 -8.59 7.86 -16.44
C VAL A 176 -10.00 7.26 -16.37
N ALA A 177 -10.45 6.61 -17.45
CA ALA A 177 -11.75 5.93 -17.50
C ALA A 177 -11.91 4.87 -16.40
N ALA A 178 -10.86 4.16 -16.05
CA ALA A 178 -10.89 3.13 -15.01
C ALA A 178 -11.38 3.66 -13.65
N PHE A 179 -10.99 4.88 -13.27
CA PHE A 179 -11.44 5.46 -12.01
C PHE A 179 -12.62 6.46 -12.14
N THR A 180 -12.94 6.93 -13.34
CA THR A 180 -14.13 7.77 -13.55
C THR A 180 -15.40 6.95 -13.75
N PHE A 181 -15.33 5.80 -14.42
CA PHE A 181 -16.49 4.94 -14.64
C PHE A 181 -16.82 4.05 -13.45
N ASN A 182 -15.82 3.65 -12.66
CA ASN A 182 -16.06 2.86 -11.46
C ASN A 182 -16.68 3.72 -10.35
N PRO A 183 -17.92 3.44 -9.89
CA PRO A 183 -18.60 4.27 -8.90
C PRO A 183 -17.85 4.34 -7.56
N ALA A 184 -17.24 3.24 -7.10
CA ALA A 184 -16.50 3.18 -5.85
C ALA A 184 -15.26 4.09 -5.91
N LEU A 185 -14.42 3.94 -6.96
CA LEU A 185 -13.25 4.78 -7.17
C LEU A 185 -13.60 6.25 -7.35
N ARG A 186 -14.65 6.53 -8.14
CA ARG A 186 -15.12 7.89 -8.36
C ARG A 186 -15.48 8.60 -7.05
N LEU A 187 -16.15 7.91 -6.14
CA LEU A 187 -16.55 8.50 -4.86
C LEU A 187 -15.39 8.67 -3.90
N VAL A 188 -14.50 7.67 -3.82
CA VAL A 188 -13.34 7.68 -2.93
C VAL A 188 -12.30 8.72 -3.38
N LEU A 189 -11.94 8.72 -4.67
CA LEU A 189 -10.88 9.58 -5.24
C LEU A 189 -11.40 10.95 -5.71
N GLY A 190 -12.71 11.12 -5.75
CA GLY A 190 -13.36 12.32 -6.29
C GLY A 190 -13.75 13.37 -5.26
N GLN A 191 -13.51 13.17 -3.98
CA GLN A 191 -13.74 14.18 -2.96
C GLN A 191 -12.54 15.12 -2.84
N ARG A 192 -12.78 16.44 -2.71
CA ARG A 192 -11.69 17.41 -2.49
C ARG A 192 -10.97 17.25 -1.17
N GLU A 193 -11.72 16.87 -0.14
CA GLU A 193 -11.18 16.57 1.17
C GLU A 193 -10.40 15.24 1.15
N ASN A 194 -9.32 15.16 1.90
CA ASN A 194 -8.61 13.91 2.18
C ASN A 194 -8.79 13.58 3.66
N ARG A 195 -9.49 12.49 3.97
CA ARG A 195 -9.67 11.99 5.35
C ARG A 195 -8.80 10.79 5.67
N LEU A 196 -8.13 10.24 4.66
CA LEU A 196 -7.18 9.15 4.81
C LEU A 196 -5.74 9.72 4.78
N ASP A 197 -5.41 10.49 5.80
CA ASP A 197 -4.07 11.07 5.95
C ASP A 197 -3.11 10.03 6.55
N LEU A 198 -2.32 9.39 5.69
CA LEU A 198 -1.41 8.32 6.08
C LEU A 198 -0.29 8.82 7.01
N ARG A 199 0.15 10.08 6.87
CA ARG A 199 1.13 10.66 7.79
C ARG A 199 0.54 10.81 9.20
N ARG A 200 -0.66 11.35 9.29
CA ARG A 200 -1.37 11.50 10.55
C ARG A 200 -1.65 10.16 11.22
N ILE A 201 -2.06 9.15 10.43
CA ILE A 201 -2.28 7.78 10.93
C ILE A 201 -1.01 7.24 11.60
N MET A 202 0.16 7.45 11.00
CA MET A 202 1.44 7.02 11.57
C MET A 202 1.80 7.82 12.83
N ASP A 203 1.62 9.12 12.84
CA ASP A 203 2.04 10.01 13.93
C ASP A 203 1.13 9.88 15.15
N GLU A 204 -0.18 9.74 14.96
CA GLU A 204 -1.15 9.56 16.04
C GLU A 204 -1.27 8.09 16.51
N GLY A 205 -0.70 7.14 15.76
CA GLY A 205 -0.76 5.71 16.09
C GLY A 205 -2.15 5.13 15.93
N GLN A 206 -2.82 5.54 14.85
CA GLN A 206 -4.14 5.01 14.49
C GLN A 206 -4.03 3.61 13.88
N VAL A 207 -5.15 2.92 13.78
CA VAL A 207 -5.29 1.58 13.19
C VAL A 207 -6.09 1.72 11.92
N LEU A 208 -5.44 1.59 10.78
CA LEU A 208 -6.08 1.58 9.46
C LEU A 208 -6.22 0.13 8.96
N LEU A 209 -7.45 -0.32 8.79
CA LEU A 209 -7.75 -1.60 8.15
C LEU A 209 -8.37 -1.33 6.78
N VAL A 210 -7.63 -1.68 5.73
CA VAL A 210 -8.06 -1.54 4.33
C VAL A 210 -8.57 -2.90 3.86
N ASP A 211 -9.87 -2.97 3.64
CA ASP A 211 -10.58 -4.15 3.11
C ASP A 211 -10.94 -3.91 1.64
N LEU A 212 -10.22 -4.59 0.74
CA LEU A 212 -10.44 -4.51 -0.71
C LEU A 212 -11.14 -5.76 -1.26
N GLY A 213 -11.60 -6.66 -0.39
CA GLY A 213 -12.13 -7.96 -0.80
C GLY A 213 -13.35 -7.90 -1.73
N ARG A 214 -14.14 -6.84 -1.62
CA ARG A 214 -15.34 -6.62 -2.47
C ARG A 214 -15.06 -5.80 -3.73
N CYS A 215 -13.81 -5.36 -3.93
CA CYS A 215 -13.40 -4.63 -5.13
C CYS A 215 -13.03 -5.58 -6.27
N ASP A 216 -13.25 -5.13 -7.52
CA ASP A 216 -12.69 -5.80 -8.69
C ASP A 216 -11.15 -5.71 -8.72
N GLY A 217 -10.52 -6.54 -9.55
CA GLY A 217 -9.06 -6.66 -9.58
C GLY A 217 -8.32 -5.38 -9.97
N GLU A 218 -8.88 -4.54 -10.84
CA GLU A 218 -8.28 -3.28 -11.25
C GLU A 218 -8.39 -2.23 -10.15
N THR A 219 -9.55 -2.08 -9.54
CA THR A 219 -9.80 -1.23 -8.37
C THR A 219 -8.86 -1.57 -7.22
N ARG A 220 -8.71 -2.87 -6.93
CA ARG A 220 -7.84 -3.38 -5.88
C ARG A 220 -6.37 -2.99 -6.13
N ARG A 221 -5.87 -3.22 -7.35
CA ARG A 221 -4.49 -2.86 -7.71
C ARG A 221 -4.25 -1.35 -7.67
N LEU A 222 -5.19 -0.55 -8.17
CA LEU A 222 -5.04 0.90 -8.17
C LEU A 222 -5.02 1.47 -6.75
N LEU A 223 -6.02 1.14 -5.93
CA LEU A 223 -6.08 1.63 -4.54
C LEU A 223 -4.91 1.12 -3.70
N GLY A 224 -4.56 -0.16 -3.83
CA GLY A 224 -3.40 -0.70 -3.13
C GLY A 224 -2.10 -0.03 -3.55
N SER A 225 -1.90 0.23 -4.83
CA SER A 225 -0.72 0.95 -5.34
C SER A 225 -0.66 2.40 -4.85
N LEU A 226 -1.80 3.11 -4.83
CA LEU A 226 -1.90 4.47 -4.28
C LEU A 226 -1.60 4.49 -2.77
N LEU A 227 -2.12 3.53 -2.02
CA LEU A 227 -1.88 3.40 -0.58
C LEU A 227 -0.41 3.08 -0.28
N VAL A 228 0.19 2.09 -0.97
CA VAL A 228 1.60 1.73 -0.78
C VAL A 228 2.52 2.90 -1.09
N THR A 229 2.28 3.60 -2.21
CA THR A 229 3.05 4.79 -2.58
C THR A 229 2.85 5.94 -1.58
N GLY A 230 1.61 6.11 -1.11
CA GLY A 230 1.29 7.10 -0.08
C GLY A 230 1.97 6.81 1.26
N LEU A 231 2.06 5.53 1.66
CA LEU A 231 2.76 5.10 2.88
C LEU A 231 4.27 5.39 2.81
N GLU A 232 4.90 5.07 1.67
CA GLU A 232 6.31 5.37 1.44
C GLU A 232 6.61 6.84 1.70
N GLN A 233 5.77 7.69 1.16
CA GLN A 233 5.95 9.11 1.27
C GLN A 233 5.56 9.67 2.64
N ALA A 234 4.47 9.18 3.24
CA ALA A 234 4.14 9.53 4.61
C ALA A 234 5.30 9.19 5.54
N ALA A 235 5.97 8.05 5.33
CA ALA A 235 7.19 7.71 6.04
C ALA A 235 8.32 8.70 5.75
N ALA A 236 8.64 8.94 4.48
CA ALA A 236 9.73 9.84 4.08
C ALA A 236 9.52 11.28 4.58
N SER A 237 8.27 11.77 4.62
CA SER A 237 7.94 13.10 5.13
C SER A 237 8.26 13.28 6.62
N ARG A 238 8.43 12.18 7.38
CA ARG A 238 8.79 12.22 8.84
C ARG A 238 10.25 12.61 9.10
N GLN A 239 10.97 13.08 8.11
CA GLN A 239 12.31 13.67 8.28
C GLN A 239 12.29 14.91 9.19
N ASP A 240 11.19 15.63 9.26
CA ASP A 240 10.95 16.78 10.13
C ASP A 240 10.81 16.39 11.61
N VAL A 241 10.63 15.10 11.93
CA VAL A 241 10.53 14.58 13.29
C VAL A 241 11.85 13.93 13.69
N PRO A 242 12.45 14.25 14.85
CA PRO A 242 13.67 13.60 15.34
C PRO A 242 13.48 12.07 15.46
N SER A 243 14.47 11.29 15.06
CA SER A 243 14.37 9.82 15.01
C SER A 243 13.96 9.17 16.32
N ALA A 244 14.42 9.74 17.45
CA ALA A 244 14.13 9.24 18.79
C ALA A 244 12.66 9.43 19.23
N THR A 245 11.95 10.36 18.61
CA THR A 245 10.54 10.68 18.94
C THR A 245 9.54 10.17 17.91
N ARG A 246 10.03 9.58 16.81
CA ARG A 246 9.16 8.98 15.78
C ARG A 246 8.40 7.81 16.36
N ARG A 247 7.09 7.92 16.39
CA ARG A 247 6.22 6.80 16.80
C ARG A 247 6.32 5.67 15.79
N PRO A 248 6.62 4.43 16.21
CA PRO A 248 6.64 3.30 15.28
C PRO A 248 5.24 2.99 14.75
N CYS A 249 5.14 2.71 13.45
CA CYS A 249 3.94 2.25 12.79
C CYS A 249 4.24 0.94 12.07
N TYR A 250 3.34 -0.03 12.18
CA TYR A 250 3.50 -1.38 11.63
C TYR A 250 2.52 -1.57 10.47
N ALA A 251 3.05 -1.67 9.26
CA ALA A 251 2.25 -1.90 8.06
C ALA A 251 2.35 -3.36 7.62
N TYR A 252 1.21 -3.97 7.40
CA TYR A 252 1.03 -5.33 6.94
C TYR A 252 0.38 -5.31 5.57
N ILE A 253 1.03 -5.90 4.59
CA ILE A 253 0.52 -5.98 3.22
C ILE A 253 0.42 -7.47 2.88
N ASP A 254 -0.81 -7.97 2.85
CA ASP A 254 -1.07 -9.33 2.40
C ASP A 254 -1.12 -9.37 0.87
N GLU A 255 -0.74 -10.49 0.28
CA GLU A 255 -0.64 -10.70 -1.16
C GLU A 255 0.00 -9.50 -1.90
N PHE A 256 1.16 -9.05 -1.37
CA PHE A 256 1.79 -7.79 -1.81
C PHE A 256 2.19 -7.79 -3.30
N GLN A 257 2.30 -8.96 -3.94
CA GLN A 257 2.57 -9.06 -5.37
C GLN A 257 1.51 -8.35 -6.23
N ASP A 258 0.28 -8.23 -5.74
CA ASP A 258 -0.79 -7.50 -6.44
C ASP A 258 -0.43 -6.01 -6.63
N PHE A 259 0.48 -5.50 -5.80
CA PHE A 259 0.93 -4.10 -5.79
C PHE A 259 2.39 -3.94 -6.24
N ALA A 260 3.09 -5.06 -6.50
CA ALA A 260 4.53 -5.12 -6.76
C ALA A 260 4.91 -5.69 -8.13
N ALA A 261 3.95 -6.02 -8.99
CA ALA A 261 4.14 -6.81 -10.21
C ALA A 261 5.09 -6.20 -11.27
N ASN A 262 5.57 -4.97 -11.10
CA ASN A 262 6.35 -4.27 -12.12
C ASN A 262 7.83 -4.10 -11.72
N PRO A 263 8.79 -4.22 -12.67
CA PRO A 263 10.21 -3.92 -12.43
C PRO A 263 10.50 -2.52 -11.87
N GLY A 264 9.68 -1.50 -12.19
CA GLY A 264 9.75 -0.17 -11.59
C GLY A 264 9.34 -0.17 -10.11
N SER A 265 8.30 -0.94 -9.76
CA SER A 265 7.83 -1.12 -8.39
C SER A 265 8.84 -1.84 -7.52
N VAL A 266 9.67 -2.73 -8.09
CA VAL A 266 10.73 -3.44 -7.38
C VAL A 266 11.72 -2.47 -6.77
N LYS A 267 12.16 -1.44 -7.51
CA LYS A 267 13.10 -0.43 -6.98
C LYS A 267 12.47 0.32 -5.81
N SER A 268 11.21 0.73 -5.94
CA SER A 268 10.48 1.45 -4.90
C SER A 268 10.23 0.57 -3.67
N LEU A 269 9.75 -0.67 -3.82
CA LEU A 269 9.56 -1.58 -2.68
C LEU A 269 10.87 -1.95 -2.00
N THR A 270 11.95 -2.15 -2.76
CA THR A 270 13.29 -2.36 -2.20
C THR A 270 13.74 -1.15 -1.38
N GLN A 271 13.46 0.05 -1.87
CA GLN A 271 13.75 1.29 -1.17
C GLN A 271 12.88 1.45 0.09
N ILE A 272 11.57 1.14 -0.01
CA ILE A 272 10.67 1.11 1.15
C ILE A 272 11.21 0.15 2.21
N LEU A 273 11.58 -1.07 1.83
CA LEU A 273 12.09 -2.08 2.75
C LEU A 273 13.40 -1.67 3.43
N SER A 274 14.28 -0.97 2.71
CA SER A 274 15.59 -0.55 3.24
C SER A 274 15.53 0.78 4.01
N GLU A 275 14.69 1.71 3.61
CA GLU A 275 14.72 3.08 4.10
C GLU A 275 13.60 3.44 5.08
N CYS A 276 12.42 2.84 4.96
CA CYS A 276 11.26 3.26 5.76
C CYS A 276 11.42 2.98 7.25
N ARG A 277 12.24 2.00 7.63
CA ARG A 277 12.54 1.70 9.04
C ARG A 277 13.14 2.91 9.77
N LYS A 278 14.03 3.68 9.13
CA LYS A 278 14.62 4.89 9.73
C LYS A 278 13.58 5.98 10.02
N PHE A 279 12.43 5.92 9.31
CA PHE A 279 11.32 6.84 9.53
C PHE A 279 10.23 6.28 10.44
N GLY A 280 10.49 5.13 11.09
CA GLY A 280 9.56 4.48 12.01
C GLY A 280 8.43 3.70 11.35
N LEU A 281 8.52 3.39 10.04
CA LEU A 281 7.59 2.49 9.37
C LEU A 281 8.21 1.09 9.26
N HIS A 282 7.55 0.11 9.88
CA HIS A 282 7.95 -1.29 9.88
C HIS A 282 7.02 -2.08 8.97
N LEU A 283 7.59 -2.68 7.91
CA LEU A 283 6.81 -3.43 6.92
C LEU A 283 6.84 -4.92 7.17
N THR A 284 5.66 -5.53 7.06
CA THR A 284 5.47 -6.97 6.95
C THR A 284 4.81 -7.25 5.60
N LEU A 285 5.50 -7.98 4.74
CA LEU A 285 5.03 -8.37 3.42
C LEU A 285 4.71 -9.87 3.42
N ALA A 286 3.55 -10.24 2.93
CA ALA A 286 3.17 -11.64 2.81
C ALA A 286 2.69 -11.98 1.40
N HIS A 287 3.00 -13.18 0.92
CA HIS A 287 2.47 -13.73 -0.33
C HIS A 287 2.60 -15.27 -0.39
N GLN A 288 2.17 -15.86 -1.50
CA GLN A 288 2.05 -17.32 -1.58
C GLN A 288 3.24 -18.01 -2.23
N ASN A 289 3.80 -17.47 -3.32
CA ASN A 289 4.93 -18.09 -4.01
C ASN A 289 5.81 -17.08 -4.79
N LEU A 290 7.12 -17.35 -4.88
CA LEU A 290 8.11 -16.48 -5.51
C LEU A 290 7.89 -16.32 -7.02
N SER A 291 7.25 -17.28 -7.69
CA SER A 291 7.02 -17.21 -9.14
C SER A 291 6.15 -16.03 -9.58
N GLN A 292 5.41 -15.44 -8.66
CA GLN A 292 4.61 -14.23 -8.88
C GLN A 292 5.45 -12.94 -8.89
N LEU A 293 6.73 -13.04 -8.54
CA LEU A 293 7.64 -11.90 -8.41
C LEU A 293 8.75 -11.96 -9.44
N SER A 294 9.29 -10.80 -9.83
CA SER A 294 10.48 -10.74 -10.68
C SER A 294 11.74 -11.20 -9.94
N GLU A 295 12.75 -11.71 -10.66
CA GLU A 295 14.03 -12.13 -10.08
C GLU A 295 14.72 -11.01 -9.27
N ARG A 296 14.57 -9.75 -9.70
CA ARG A 296 15.09 -8.60 -8.94
C ARG A 296 14.45 -8.49 -7.55
N MET A 297 13.18 -8.85 -7.44
CA MET A 297 12.47 -8.85 -6.16
C MET A 297 12.96 -9.98 -5.25
N TRP A 298 13.37 -11.12 -5.79
CA TRP A 298 13.97 -12.22 -5.01
C TRP A 298 15.24 -11.75 -4.29
N GLY A 299 16.13 -10.99 -4.99
CA GLY A 299 17.30 -10.38 -4.37
C GLY A 299 16.95 -9.40 -3.25
N ALA A 300 15.87 -8.61 -3.41
CA ALA A 300 15.41 -7.71 -2.37
C ALA A 300 14.88 -8.46 -1.13
N ILE A 301 14.15 -9.55 -1.34
CA ILE A 301 13.65 -10.43 -0.28
C ILE A 301 14.82 -11.11 0.46
N GLY A 302 15.88 -11.52 -0.26
CA GLY A 302 17.10 -12.06 0.33
C GLY A 302 17.75 -11.13 1.37
N ASN A 303 17.62 -9.81 1.19
CA ASN A 303 18.14 -8.81 2.12
C ASN A 303 17.23 -8.54 3.33
N ILE A 304 16.03 -9.11 3.39
CA ILE A 304 15.15 -8.95 4.55
C ILE A 304 15.64 -9.82 5.71
N GLN A 305 15.95 -9.15 6.81
CA GLN A 305 16.58 -9.81 7.98
C GLN A 305 15.70 -10.87 8.64
N THR A 306 14.37 -10.64 8.72
CA THR A 306 13.45 -11.60 9.35
C THR A 306 12.54 -12.18 8.29
N ARG A 307 12.67 -13.47 8.03
CA ARG A 307 11.85 -14.23 7.08
C ARG A 307 11.14 -15.35 7.81
N ILE A 308 9.84 -15.51 7.56
CA ILE A 308 9.02 -16.60 8.11
C ILE A 308 8.51 -17.43 6.94
N ILE A 309 8.97 -18.66 6.86
CA ILE A 309 8.75 -19.55 5.71
C ILE A 309 7.91 -20.72 6.18
N PHE A 310 6.63 -20.72 5.80
CA PHE A 310 5.73 -21.86 5.96
C PHE A 310 5.98 -22.91 4.87
N GLY A 311 5.13 -23.95 4.80
CA GLY A 311 5.20 -24.88 3.69
C GLY A 311 5.04 -24.18 2.34
N VAL A 312 5.98 -24.38 1.44
CA VAL A 312 6.08 -23.72 0.12
C VAL A 312 6.13 -24.74 -1.01
N ALA A 313 5.92 -24.29 -2.25
CA ALA A 313 6.09 -25.09 -3.44
C ALA A 313 7.57 -25.51 -3.65
N ARG A 314 7.82 -26.52 -4.50
CA ARG A 314 9.17 -27.08 -4.69
C ARG A 314 10.19 -26.03 -5.13
N GLN A 315 9.86 -25.22 -6.13
CA GLN A 315 10.77 -24.20 -6.66
C GLN A 315 11.18 -23.18 -5.59
N ASP A 316 10.23 -22.74 -4.78
CA ASP A 316 10.48 -21.82 -3.68
C ASP A 316 11.28 -22.49 -2.58
N ALA A 317 10.98 -23.77 -2.28
CA ALA A 317 11.73 -24.54 -1.30
C ALA A 317 13.19 -24.72 -1.68
N GLU A 318 13.50 -24.94 -2.97
CA GLU A 318 14.86 -25.03 -3.49
C GLU A 318 15.64 -23.71 -3.31
N TRP A 319 14.97 -22.59 -3.54
CA TRP A 319 15.57 -21.27 -3.33
C TRP A 319 15.79 -20.98 -1.84
N PHE A 320 14.76 -21.18 -1.01
CA PHE A 320 14.90 -20.95 0.44
C PHE A 320 15.84 -21.92 1.13
N ALA A 321 15.95 -23.16 0.66
CA ALA A 321 16.92 -24.12 1.17
C ALA A 321 18.34 -23.54 1.11
N ARG A 322 18.69 -22.89 0.00
CA ARG A 322 20.00 -22.25 -0.18
C ARG A 322 20.18 -20.98 0.64
N GLU A 323 19.10 -20.25 0.88
CA GLU A 323 19.11 -18.97 1.62
C GLU A 323 19.21 -19.17 3.15
N ILE A 324 18.53 -20.17 3.70
CA ILE A 324 18.43 -20.38 5.15
C ILE A 324 19.01 -21.72 5.62
N GLY A 325 19.19 -22.65 4.70
CA GLY A 325 19.73 -23.98 5.01
C GLY A 325 21.21 -23.92 5.36
N ARG A 326 21.61 -24.83 6.19
CA ARG A 326 23.03 -25.09 6.49
C ARG A 326 23.37 -26.51 6.11
N VAL A 327 24.44 -26.66 5.39
CA VAL A 327 24.99 -27.98 5.02
C VAL A 327 26.35 -28.19 5.71
N ASP A 328 26.60 -29.40 6.10
CA ASP A 328 27.87 -29.80 6.71
C ASP A 328 28.69 -30.56 5.70
N THR A 329 29.82 -29.99 5.29
CA THR A 329 30.76 -30.63 4.36
C THR A 329 31.44 -31.84 4.93
N GLN A 330 31.40 -32.01 6.26
CA GLN A 330 32.03 -33.14 6.97
C GLN A 330 30.98 -34.14 7.49
N ALA A 331 29.71 -33.98 7.16
CA ALA A 331 28.64 -34.88 7.57
C ALA A 331 28.93 -36.31 7.04
N VAL A 332 29.10 -37.25 7.92
CA VAL A 332 29.38 -38.68 7.58
C VAL A 332 28.04 -39.38 7.34
N LYS A 333 27.86 -39.97 6.15
CA LYS A 333 26.68 -40.77 5.79
C LYS A 333 26.81 -42.22 6.26
N HIS A 334 28.01 -42.80 6.12
CA HIS A 334 28.36 -44.14 6.61
C HIS A 334 29.71 -44.08 7.30
N GLU A 335 29.76 -44.57 8.52
CA GLU A 335 31.02 -44.73 9.24
C GLU A 335 31.86 -45.89 8.63
N ALA A 336 33.18 -45.78 8.73
CA ALA A 336 34.07 -46.84 8.33
C ALA A 336 33.84 -48.07 9.23
N GLN A 337 33.60 -49.21 8.63
CA GLN A 337 33.41 -50.49 9.37
C GLN A 337 34.70 -51.18 9.66
N THR A 338 35.82 -50.81 9.01
CA THR A 338 37.16 -51.40 9.18
C THR A 338 38.22 -50.29 9.10
N GLU A 339 39.41 -50.51 9.67
CA GLU A 339 40.55 -49.57 9.66
C GLU A 339 41.04 -49.21 8.24
N THR A 340 40.66 -49.97 7.22
CA THR A 340 41.03 -49.77 5.83
C THR A 340 39.97 -49.02 5.01
N GLN A 341 38.79 -48.68 5.60
CA GLN A 341 37.72 -47.96 4.94
C GLN A 341 37.76 -46.51 5.39
N HIS A 342 37.50 -45.58 4.45
CA HIS A 342 37.27 -44.17 4.76
C HIS A 342 35.77 -43.91 4.98
N PRO A 343 35.41 -42.98 5.87
CA PRO A 343 34.01 -42.58 6.03
C PRO A 343 33.46 -42.01 4.73
N LEU A 344 32.23 -42.39 4.37
CA LEU A 344 31.51 -41.83 3.23
C LEU A 344 30.77 -40.57 3.67
N PHE A 345 31.18 -39.45 3.15
CA PHE A 345 30.49 -38.16 3.43
C PHE A 345 29.15 -38.04 2.69
N ALA A 346 28.19 -37.36 3.31
CA ALA A 346 26.92 -37.08 2.68
C ALA A 346 27.10 -36.05 1.55
N PRO A 347 26.69 -36.39 0.30
CA PRO A 347 26.77 -35.43 -0.80
C PRO A 347 26.03 -34.14 -0.49
N LEU A 348 26.58 -32.98 -0.84
CA LEU A 348 25.94 -31.70 -0.63
C LEU A 348 24.56 -31.61 -1.32
N ALA A 349 24.40 -32.24 -2.47
CA ALA A 349 23.13 -32.30 -3.20
C ALA A 349 22.03 -33.00 -2.38
N GLU A 350 22.35 -34.07 -1.63
CA GLU A 350 21.39 -34.74 -0.76
C GLU A 350 21.00 -33.86 0.42
N GLN A 351 21.94 -33.15 1.02
CA GLN A 351 21.67 -32.25 2.13
C GLN A 351 20.77 -31.07 1.70
N TRP A 352 20.98 -30.53 0.48
CA TRP A 352 20.09 -29.48 -0.08
C TRP A 352 18.69 -30.02 -0.39
N GLU A 353 18.59 -31.24 -0.95
CA GLU A 353 17.28 -31.85 -1.19
C GLU A 353 16.57 -32.15 0.14
N GLU A 354 17.26 -32.53 1.19
CA GLU A 354 16.67 -32.69 2.53
C GLU A 354 16.07 -31.38 3.04
N TRP A 355 16.77 -30.25 2.91
CA TRP A 355 16.23 -28.94 3.25
C TRP A 355 15.01 -28.57 2.39
N THR A 356 15.03 -28.87 1.09
CA THR A 356 13.93 -28.68 0.17
C THR A 356 12.70 -29.47 0.62
N VAL A 357 12.86 -30.72 0.95
CA VAL A 357 11.78 -31.59 1.46
C VAL A 357 11.26 -31.07 2.79
N ARG A 358 12.11 -30.71 3.73
CA ARG A 358 11.71 -30.13 5.02
C ARG A 358 10.83 -28.89 4.86
N LEU A 359 11.16 -27.99 3.92
CA LEU A 359 10.39 -26.78 3.66
C LEU A 359 9.04 -27.06 2.98
N ARG A 360 8.98 -28.05 2.07
CA ARG A 360 7.75 -28.46 1.39
C ARG A 360 6.75 -29.13 2.32
N GLU A 361 7.24 -30.02 3.19
CA GLU A 361 6.42 -30.90 4.01
C GLU A 361 6.04 -30.27 5.36
N LEU A 362 6.37 -29.00 5.59
CA LEU A 362 5.94 -28.33 6.82
C LEU A 362 4.42 -28.46 7.02
N PRO A 363 4.00 -29.02 8.14
CA PRO A 363 2.59 -29.06 8.50
C PRO A 363 1.98 -27.66 8.65
N PRO A 364 0.66 -27.52 8.59
CA PRO A 364 0.00 -26.25 8.92
C PRO A 364 0.46 -25.72 10.28
N ARG A 365 0.59 -24.39 10.41
CA ARG A 365 1.04 -23.68 11.61
C ARG A 365 2.49 -23.89 12.01
N GLN A 366 3.29 -24.54 11.17
CA GLN A 366 4.73 -24.64 11.37
C GLN A 366 5.46 -23.82 10.30
N ALA A 367 6.52 -23.15 10.72
CA ALA A 367 7.33 -22.33 9.85
C ALA A 367 8.81 -22.35 10.29
N PHE A 368 9.72 -22.05 9.38
CA PHE A 368 11.08 -21.66 9.73
C PHE A 368 11.17 -20.14 9.84
N VAL A 369 11.79 -19.64 10.89
CA VAL A 369 12.16 -18.24 11.05
C VAL A 369 13.64 -18.10 10.80
N SER A 370 14.02 -17.31 9.80
CA SER A 370 15.40 -16.91 9.58
C SER A 370 15.65 -15.59 10.30
N ALA A 371 16.65 -15.58 11.15
CA ALA A 371 17.09 -14.41 11.92
C ALA A 371 18.28 -13.71 11.26
N PRO A 372 18.65 -12.48 11.68
CA PRO A 372 19.76 -11.71 11.12
C PRO A 372 21.13 -12.38 11.25
N ASP A 373 21.30 -13.27 12.20
CA ASP A 373 22.53 -14.07 12.41
C ASP A 373 22.67 -15.25 11.45
N GLY A 374 21.72 -15.39 10.51
CA GLY A 374 21.66 -16.48 9.54
C GLY A 374 21.17 -17.81 10.13
N SER A 375 20.71 -17.83 11.40
CA SER A 375 20.08 -19.02 11.98
C SER A 375 18.67 -19.22 11.44
N ALA A 376 18.28 -20.48 11.24
CA ALA A 376 16.92 -20.85 10.88
C ALA A 376 16.34 -21.75 11.97
N THR A 377 15.32 -21.28 12.65
CA THR A 377 14.66 -21.99 13.74
C THR A 377 13.26 -22.39 13.34
N ARG A 378 12.89 -23.66 13.54
CA ARG A 378 11.51 -24.12 13.34
C ARG A 378 10.64 -23.66 14.49
N ILE A 379 9.51 -23.08 14.17
CA ILE A 379 8.54 -22.55 15.12
C ILE A 379 7.14 -23.12 14.90
N TRP A 380 6.30 -23.06 15.92
CA TRP A 380 4.86 -23.28 15.87
C TRP A 380 4.14 -21.97 16.09
N THR A 381 3.24 -21.59 15.17
CA THR A 381 2.42 -20.41 15.36
C THR A 381 1.31 -20.67 16.35
N ILE A 382 0.92 -19.63 17.09
CA ILE A 382 -0.14 -19.73 18.10
C ILE A 382 -1.49 -20.00 17.42
N ALA A 383 -2.29 -20.90 18.03
CA ALA A 383 -3.67 -21.09 17.62
C ALA A 383 -4.51 -19.90 18.06
N ILE A 384 -5.21 -19.28 17.14
CA ILE A 384 -6.18 -18.24 17.47
C ILE A 384 -7.44 -18.94 17.97
N PRO A 385 -7.94 -18.59 19.17
CA PRO A 385 -9.16 -19.17 19.69
C PRO A 385 -10.38 -18.73 18.87
N PRO A 386 -11.47 -19.50 18.89
CA PRO A 386 -12.70 -19.11 18.22
C PRO A 386 -13.18 -17.71 18.64
N TYR A 387 -13.68 -16.95 17.68
CA TYR A 387 -14.26 -15.63 17.96
C TYR A 387 -15.56 -15.77 18.73
N ARG A 388 -15.80 -14.83 19.66
CA ARG A 388 -17.00 -14.80 20.52
C ARG A 388 -17.81 -13.54 20.24
N VAL A 389 -17.96 -13.21 18.97
CA VAL A 389 -18.67 -12.01 18.50
C VAL A 389 -19.53 -12.36 17.29
N THR A 390 -20.63 -11.63 17.14
CA THR A 390 -21.51 -11.78 15.98
C THR A 390 -21.10 -10.85 14.85
N ASP A 391 -21.58 -11.12 13.64
CA ASP A 391 -21.32 -10.26 12.49
C ASP A 391 -21.95 -8.86 12.67
N GLU A 392 -23.08 -8.75 13.41
CA GLU A 392 -23.69 -7.47 13.74
C GLU A 392 -22.78 -6.61 14.64
N GLN A 393 -22.07 -7.22 15.58
CA GLN A 393 -21.11 -6.51 16.45
C GLN A 393 -19.91 -6.00 15.66
N VAL A 394 -19.42 -6.78 14.71
CA VAL A 394 -18.34 -6.36 13.78
C VAL A 394 -18.82 -5.20 12.90
N GLU A 395 -20.03 -5.34 12.33
CA GLU A 395 -20.62 -4.32 11.48
C GLU A 395 -20.85 -3.00 12.25
N GLU A 396 -21.29 -3.06 13.52
CA GLU A 396 -21.44 -1.84 14.33
C GLU A 396 -20.10 -1.15 14.61
N LEU A 397 -19.03 -1.92 14.84
CA LEU A 397 -17.67 -1.36 14.96
C LEU A 397 -17.23 -0.66 13.66
N CYS A 398 -17.45 -1.30 12.50
CA CYS A 398 -17.17 -0.72 11.20
C CYS A 398 -17.98 0.58 10.99
N ARG A 399 -19.28 0.56 11.28
CA ARG A 399 -20.14 1.75 11.16
C ARG A 399 -19.74 2.88 12.10
N ALA A 400 -19.30 2.58 13.31
CA ALA A 400 -18.80 3.59 14.23
C ALA A 400 -17.57 4.32 13.66
N SER A 401 -16.63 3.58 13.07
CA SER A 401 -15.49 4.15 12.34
C SER A 401 -15.95 4.98 11.14
N LEU A 402 -16.87 4.46 10.33
CA LEU A 402 -17.36 5.14 9.13
C LEU A 402 -18.15 6.43 9.44
N ARG A 403 -18.93 6.46 10.52
CA ARG A 403 -19.60 7.69 10.99
C ARG A 403 -18.59 8.79 11.36
N ARG A 404 -17.42 8.41 11.85
CA ARG A 404 -16.37 9.35 12.28
C ARG A 404 -15.53 9.86 11.10
N TYR A 405 -15.07 8.96 10.25
CA TYR A 405 -14.11 9.26 9.19
C TYR A 405 -14.74 9.39 7.79
N GLY A 406 -15.92 8.87 7.61
CA GLY A 406 -16.62 8.86 6.33
C GLY A 406 -17.52 10.07 6.10
N VAL A 407 -17.98 10.15 4.87
CA VAL A 407 -19.06 11.05 4.40
C VAL A 407 -20.21 10.15 3.96
N PRO A 408 -21.47 10.48 4.26
CA PRO A 408 -22.61 9.72 3.74
C PRO A 408 -22.54 9.59 2.20
N TYR A 409 -22.76 8.39 1.69
CA TYR A 409 -22.62 8.07 0.26
C TYR A 409 -23.33 9.07 -0.66
N GLN A 410 -24.61 9.37 -0.37
CA GLN A 410 -25.39 10.33 -1.15
C GLN A 410 -24.85 11.77 -1.08
N ALA A 411 -24.26 12.16 0.05
CA ALA A 411 -23.64 13.48 0.18
C ALA A 411 -22.36 13.57 -0.66
N ALA A 412 -21.54 12.50 -0.66
CA ALA A 412 -20.36 12.40 -1.49
C ALA A 412 -20.70 12.45 -2.99
N GLU A 413 -21.76 11.76 -3.41
CA GLU A 413 -22.22 11.76 -4.80
C GLU A 413 -22.73 13.15 -5.21
N ARG A 414 -23.54 13.80 -4.38
CA ARG A 414 -24.03 15.16 -4.64
C ARG A 414 -22.90 16.16 -4.75
N ALA A 415 -21.88 16.07 -3.89
CA ALA A 415 -20.72 16.96 -3.92
C ALA A 415 -19.93 16.87 -5.23
N ILE A 416 -19.76 15.65 -5.77
CA ILE A 416 -19.12 15.46 -7.07
C ILE A 416 -19.98 16.03 -8.19
N ARG A 417 -21.28 15.71 -8.21
CA ARG A 417 -22.20 16.19 -9.25
C ARG A 417 -22.28 17.70 -9.29
N ALA A 418 -22.47 18.37 -8.14
CA ALA A 418 -22.49 19.83 -8.04
C ALA A 418 -21.21 20.44 -8.64
N ARG A 419 -20.02 19.89 -8.31
CA ARG A 419 -18.75 20.38 -8.85
C ARG A 419 -18.61 20.17 -10.37
N GLN A 420 -19.17 19.09 -10.91
CA GLN A 420 -19.15 18.84 -12.35
C GLN A 420 -20.11 19.74 -13.12
N GLU A 421 -21.24 20.15 -12.50
CA GLU A 421 -22.23 21.06 -13.05
C GLU A 421 -21.81 22.53 -12.96
N GLU A 422 -20.94 22.89 -12.01
CA GLU A 422 -20.37 24.23 -11.90
C GLU A 422 -19.43 24.53 -13.08
N SER A 423 -19.93 25.25 -14.08
CA SER A 423 -19.24 25.50 -15.35
C SER A 423 -18.36 26.77 -15.36
N GLY A 424 -18.07 27.42 -14.22
CA GLY A 424 -17.37 28.71 -14.17
C GLY A 424 -16.07 28.71 -13.37
N PRO A 425 -15.21 29.75 -13.55
CA PRO A 425 -13.95 29.89 -12.79
C PRO A 425 -14.16 30.07 -11.28
N ASN A 426 -15.37 30.38 -10.81
CA ASN A 426 -15.73 30.48 -9.40
C ASN A 426 -15.85 29.11 -8.68
N ALA A 427 -15.89 28.01 -9.41
CA ALA A 427 -15.85 26.65 -8.85
C ALA A 427 -14.47 26.24 -8.31
N LEU A 428 -13.46 27.05 -8.52
CA LEU A 428 -12.07 26.75 -8.17
C LEU A 428 -11.76 27.25 -6.76
N ALA A 429 -11.19 26.38 -5.92
CA ALA A 429 -10.69 26.78 -4.59
C ALA A 429 -9.59 27.86 -4.73
N PRO A 430 -9.32 28.69 -3.69
CA PRO A 430 -8.23 29.66 -3.74
C PRO A 430 -6.89 28.95 -3.97
N PRO A 431 -5.96 29.56 -4.73
CA PRO A 431 -4.66 28.96 -5.08
C PRO A 431 -3.81 28.66 -3.83
N PHE A 432 -2.93 27.69 -3.95
CA PHE A 432 -2.10 27.14 -2.85
C PHE A 432 -1.32 28.22 -2.06
N SER A 433 -0.91 29.31 -2.71
CA SER A 433 -0.16 30.43 -2.11
C SER A 433 -0.96 31.24 -1.07
N GLU A 434 -2.29 31.33 -1.21
CA GLU A 434 -3.14 32.09 -0.29
C GLU A 434 -3.54 31.30 0.96
N ALA A 435 -3.55 29.97 0.90
CA ALA A 435 -3.94 29.12 2.01
C ALA A 435 -2.87 28.98 3.11
N LEU A 436 -1.59 29.22 2.80
CA LEU A 436 -0.50 29.25 3.79
C LEU A 436 -0.52 30.54 4.60
N SER A 437 -1.04 31.65 4.07
CA SER A 437 -1.20 32.92 4.80
C SER A 437 -2.40 32.94 5.74
N ALA A 438 -3.45 32.16 5.46
CA ALA A 438 -4.68 32.13 6.27
C ALA A 438 -4.58 31.25 7.53
N ASN A 439 -3.69 30.26 7.55
CA ASN A 439 -3.47 29.36 8.70
C ASN A 439 -2.34 29.81 9.65
N GLY A 440 -1.69 30.96 9.42
CA GLY A 440 -0.60 31.52 10.22
C GLY A 440 -1.02 32.23 11.52
N GLY A 441 -2.28 32.22 11.90
CA GLY A 441 -2.79 32.79 13.15
C GLY A 441 -2.56 31.89 14.35
N ILE A 442 -1.32 31.78 14.83
CA ILE A 442 -1.03 31.23 16.14
C ILE A 442 -1.69 32.13 17.19
N ARG A 443 -2.78 31.70 17.79
CA ARG A 443 -3.30 32.30 19.01
C ARG A 443 -2.26 32.08 20.12
N ARG A 444 -1.51 33.14 20.43
CA ARG A 444 -0.73 33.22 21.69
C ARG A 444 -1.73 33.15 22.84
N ALA A 445 -1.55 32.15 23.69
CA ALA A 445 -2.23 32.08 24.96
C ALA A 445 -1.80 33.30 25.83
N PRO A 446 -2.70 33.92 26.62
CA PRO A 446 -2.32 35.00 27.51
C PRO A 446 -1.48 34.45 28.66
N GLN A 447 -0.31 35.00 28.82
CA GLN A 447 0.45 34.92 30.09
C GLN A 447 -0.35 35.70 31.12
N GLY A 448 -0.77 35.04 32.14
CA GLY A 448 -1.42 35.63 33.30
C GLY A 448 -0.99 34.96 34.58
N CYS A 449 -0.27 35.72 35.41
CA CYS A 449 0.08 35.60 36.84
C CYS A 449 0.25 34.21 37.46
#